data_2fdc1bbba496d1edb907b00b97b232b3
#
_entry.id   2fdc1bbba496d1edb907b00b97b232b3
#
_cell.length_a   1.000
_cell.length_b   1.000
_cell.length_c   1.000
_cell.angle_alpha   90.00
_cell.angle_beta   90.00
_cell.angle_gamma   90.00
#
_symmetry.space_group_name_H-M   'P 1'
#
loop_
_entity.id
_entity.type
_entity.pdbx_description
1 polymer ?
#
loop_
_entity_poly.entity_id
_entity_poly.type
_entity_poly.pdbx_seq_one_letter_code
_entity_poly.pdbx_strand_id
1 'polypeptide(L)'
;MRINKLLDHHHRQVNRKAWGDLQQFAETLSAGGQLKKVPQAVSPHLQITALSHRSLVNNGPALLFENPTGFGVPVLANLFGNEQRVLAALELEKRQDLFELGRDLAFLRNPHLPENRQSALDSVPGFARLAHITPRIMDSAPWQENVIEGPDVDLENLPITTCWPDDAGRLITWGMVITRGPNKPRVNLAIYRQQLIGKNKLIMRWLPHRGGAQDLREFQQANPGKPFPVAVVIGADPATLLAAVTPIPDTLSEYQFAGLLRGRRSRVVTSTQSGLPVPHGAEIVLEGVIHADEMAMEGPFADHTGYYNSRAEFPVFTVERVSQRANPVYLTTYMGKPGEDEPSIMASALNEMFIPLLQEQFPEVADFYLPPEACSYRVAIVSIRKQYPGHARRIMFGIWSWLRQFTYTKTIIVTDDDIDIRNWKEVIWAISTRSDPVRDTVLVENTPIDYLDFASPKAGLGGKMGIDATHKIGSETERDWGKIASVDNQTQEQIEQIARTLGI
;
A
#
# COMPACT_ATOMS: atom_id res chain seq x y z
N MET A 1 7.03 -37.04 -7.27
CA MET A 1 5.70 -36.37 -7.34
C MET A 1 5.71 -34.92 -6.82
N ARG A 2 6.38 -34.58 -5.70
CA ARG A 2 6.50 -33.20 -5.16
C ARG A 2 7.41 -32.27 -5.98
N ILE A 3 8.54 -32.77 -6.51
CA ILE A 3 9.46 -31.98 -7.35
C ILE A 3 8.77 -31.49 -8.62
N ASN A 4 7.95 -32.33 -9.26
CA ASN A 4 7.19 -31.90 -10.44
C ASN A 4 6.13 -30.84 -10.10
N LYS A 5 5.50 -30.90 -8.90
CA LYS A 5 4.59 -29.84 -8.45
C LYS A 5 5.30 -28.52 -8.17
N LEU A 6 6.51 -28.55 -7.60
CA LEU A 6 7.35 -27.36 -7.37
C LEU A 6 7.84 -26.75 -8.69
N LEU A 7 8.28 -27.61 -9.63
CA LEU A 7 8.66 -27.17 -10.97
C LEU A 7 7.45 -26.69 -11.77
N ASP A 8 6.28 -27.32 -11.65
CA ASP A 8 5.04 -26.87 -12.26
C ASP A 8 4.55 -25.54 -11.67
N HIS A 9 4.71 -25.32 -10.36
CA HIS A 9 4.42 -24.04 -9.73
C HIS A 9 5.41 -22.96 -10.20
N HIS A 10 6.70 -23.30 -10.31
CA HIS A 10 7.74 -22.43 -10.84
C HIS A 10 7.53 -22.15 -12.35
N HIS A 11 7.18 -23.16 -13.15
CA HIS A 11 6.82 -22.98 -14.58
C HIS A 11 5.56 -22.17 -14.78
N ARG A 12 4.57 -22.27 -13.90
CA ARG A 12 3.38 -21.37 -13.92
C ARG A 12 3.77 -19.91 -13.60
N GLN A 13 4.71 -19.70 -12.66
CA GLN A 13 5.24 -18.35 -12.38
C GLN A 13 6.05 -17.77 -13.56
N VAL A 14 6.80 -18.60 -14.28
CA VAL A 14 7.64 -18.16 -15.43
C VAL A 14 6.80 -17.81 -16.67
N ASN A 15 5.61 -18.41 -16.83
CA ASN A 15 4.70 -18.18 -17.96
C ASN A 15 3.60 -17.14 -17.70
N ARG A 16 3.60 -16.46 -16.56
CA ARG A 16 2.67 -15.38 -16.26
C ARG A 16 2.93 -14.17 -17.18
N LYS A 17 1.87 -13.61 -17.74
CA LYS A 17 1.94 -12.36 -18.54
C LYS A 17 2.12 -11.20 -17.60
N ALA A 18 3.37 -10.87 -17.21
CA ALA A 18 3.60 -9.68 -16.42
C ALA A 18 3.12 -8.44 -17.20
N TRP A 19 2.29 -7.65 -16.55
CA TRP A 19 1.78 -6.39 -17.09
C TRP A 19 2.98 -5.47 -17.37
N GLY A 20 3.13 -5.08 -18.63
CA GLY A 20 4.21 -4.17 -19.04
C GLY A 20 3.89 -2.72 -18.71
N ASP A 21 2.60 -2.40 -18.56
CA ASP A 21 2.09 -1.06 -18.30
C ASP A 21 0.66 -1.08 -17.74
N LEU A 22 0.13 0.11 -17.45
CA LEU A 22 -1.20 0.31 -16.90
C LEU A 22 -2.31 -0.13 -17.84
N GLN A 23 -2.15 0.14 -19.16
CA GLN A 23 -3.19 -0.12 -20.15
C GLN A 23 -3.42 -1.63 -20.34
N GLN A 24 -2.35 -2.43 -20.42
CA GLN A 24 -2.44 -3.90 -20.49
C GLN A 24 -3.16 -4.48 -19.25
N PHE A 25 -2.91 -3.93 -18.07
CA PHE A 25 -3.63 -4.34 -16.86
C PHE A 25 -5.10 -3.95 -16.93
N ALA A 26 -5.41 -2.72 -17.33
CA ALA A 26 -6.78 -2.22 -17.51
C ALA A 26 -7.58 -3.06 -18.51
N GLU A 27 -6.97 -3.43 -19.66
CA GLU A 27 -7.59 -4.32 -20.65
C GLU A 27 -7.92 -5.70 -20.05
N THR A 28 -7.03 -6.25 -19.26
CA THR A 28 -7.28 -7.54 -18.59
C THR A 28 -8.40 -7.44 -17.57
N LEU A 29 -8.41 -6.37 -16.76
CA LEU A 29 -9.51 -6.13 -15.83
C LEU A 29 -10.85 -5.95 -16.57
N SER A 30 -10.85 -5.29 -17.72
CA SER A 30 -12.03 -5.12 -18.57
C SER A 30 -12.52 -6.46 -19.11
N ALA A 31 -11.64 -7.31 -19.62
CA ALA A 31 -11.97 -8.65 -20.09
C ALA A 31 -12.51 -9.55 -18.98
N GLY A 32 -12.05 -9.37 -17.74
CA GLY A 32 -12.51 -10.08 -16.53
C GLY A 32 -13.72 -9.45 -15.85
N GLY A 33 -14.34 -8.41 -16.42
CA GLY A 33 -15.48 -7.72 -15.81
C GLY A 33 -15.13 -6.88 -14.57
N GLN A 34 -13.85 -6.69 -14.27
CA GLN A 34 -13.34 -5.93 -13.12
C GLN A 34 -13.07 -4.45 -13.44
N LEU A 35 -13.27 -4.02 -14.68
CA LEU A 35 -13.20 -2.63 -15.12
C LEU A 35 -14.42 -2.32 -16.00
N LYS A 36 -15.03 -1.17 -15.76
CA LYS A 36 -16.15 -0.65 -16.55
C LYS A 36 -15.77 0.67 -17.20
N LYS A 37 -16.02 0.78 -18.49
CA LYS A 37 -15.93 2.04 -19.25
C LYS A 37 -17.13 2.92 -18.96
N VAL A 38 -16.88 4.20 -18.76
CA VAL A 38 -17.89 5.26 -18.54
C VAL A 38 -17.80 6.24 -19.70
N PRO A 39 -18.63 6.05 -20.77
CA PRO A 39 -18.60 6.89 -21.96
C PRO A 39 -19.28 8.26 -21.78
N GLN A 40 -20.06 8.44 -20.72
CA GLN A 40 -20.71 9.71 -20.37
C GLN A 40 -19.66 10.77 -20.00
N ALA A 41 -19.99 12.04 -20.26
CA ALA A 41 -19.22 13.17 -19.79
C ALA A 41 -19.31 13.26 -18.25
N VAL A 42 -18.15 13.19 -17.57
CA VAL A 42 -18.06 13.24 -16.10
C VAL A 42 -16.99 14.26 -15.70
N SER A 43 -17.34 15.16 -14.79
CA SER A 43 -16.42 16.21 -14.34
C SER A 43 -15.31 15.65 -13.42
N PRO A 44 -14.03 16.01 -13.63
CA PRO A 44 -12.96 15.78 -12.65
C PRO A 44 -13.18 16.50 -11.32
N HIS A 45 -14.02 17.54 -11.31
CA HIS A 45 -14.43 18.20 -10.09
C HIS A 45 -15.56 17.43 -9.42
N LEU A 46 -15.27 16.71 -8.34
CA LEU A 46 -16.14 15.95 -7.45
C LEU A 46 -16.77 14.68 -8.07
N GLN A 47 -17.20 14.71 -9.34
CA GLN A 47 -18.04 13.65 -9.91
C GLN A 47 -17.27 12.34 -10.13
N ILE A 48 -16.02 12.41 -10.63
CA ILE A 48 -15.17 11.21 -10.78
C ILE A 48 -14.97 10.54 -9.43
N THR A 49 -14.65 11.31 -8.38
CA THR A 49 -14.51 10.80 -7.01
C THR A 49 -15.81 10.19 -6.50
N ALA A 50 -16.95 10.86 -6.66
CA ALA A 50 -18.25 10.38 -6.19
C ALA A 50 -18.65 9.03 -6.84
N LEU A 51 -18.42 8.88 -8.15
CA LEU A 51 -18.69 7.62 -8.85
C LEU A 51 -17.70 6.52 -8.45
N SER A 52 -16.44 6.86 -8.26
CA SER A 52 -15.40 5.92 -7.81
C SER A 52 -15.68 5.42 -6.39
N HIS A 53 -16.04 6.31 -5.47
CA HIS A 53 -16.48 5.98 -4.12
C HIS A 53 -17.70 5.06 -4.15
N ARG A 54 -18.74 5.43 -4.92
CA ARG A 54 -19.93 4.59 -5.07
C ARG A 54 -19.61 3.19 -5.60
N SER A 55 -18.68 3.07 -6.56
CA SER A 55 -18.23 1.77 -7.05
C SER A 55 -17.52 0.99 -5.94
N LEU A 56 -16.58 1.61 -5.24
CA LEU A 56 -15.77 0.97 -4.20
C LEU A 56 -16.62 0.43 -3.07
N VAL A 57 -17.50 1.24 -2.46
CA VAL A 57 -18.34 0.83 -1.31
C VAL A 57 -19.33 -0.29 -1.65
N ASN A 58 -19.65 -0.47 -2.94
CA ASN A 58 -20.47 -1.59 -3.43
C ASN A 58 -19.62 -2.74 -3.98
N ASN A 59 -18.34 -2.80 -3.65
CA ASN A 59 -17.39 -3.80 -4.19
C ASN A 59 -17.40 -3.88 -5.72
N GLY A 60 -17.63 -2.73 -6.38
CA GLY A 60 -17.76 -2.61 -7.82
C GLY A 60 -16.42 -2.55 -8.55
N PRO A 61 -16.46 -2.46 -9.90
CA PRO A 61 -15.27 -2.48 -10.74
C PRO A 61 -14.44 -1.19 -10.67
N ALA A 62 -13.22 -1.23 -11.21
CA ALA A 62 -12.48 -0.04 -11.60
C ALA A 62 -13.26 0.72 -12.69
N LEU A 63 -13.08 2.04 -12.77
CA LEU A 63 -13.82 2.88 -13.70
C LEU A 63 -12.85 3.60 -14.64
N LEU A 64 -13.07 3.45 -15.96
CA LEU A 64 -12.37 4.23 -16.99
C LEU A 64 -13.35 5.28 -17.57
N PHE A 65 -13.16 6.52 -17.17
CA PHE A 65 -13.93 7.67 -17.67
C PHE A 65 -13.33 8.10 -19.00
N GLU A 66 -14.04 7.77 -20.11
CA GLU A 66 -13.54 8.04 -21.48
C GLU A 66 -13.67 9.50 -21.86
N ASN A 67 -14.63 10.24 -21.26
CA ASN A 67 -14.92 11.63 -21.58
C ASN A 67 -14.92 12.52 -20.31
N PRO A 68 -13.75 12.77 -19.67
CA PRO A 68 -13.69 13.72 -18.56
C PRO A 68 -13.99 15.15 -19.11
N THR A 69 -14.98 15.80 -18.50
CA THR A 69 -15.48 17.11 -18.99
C THR A 69 -14.38 18.15 -19.07
N GLY A 70 -14.14 18.66 -20.28
CA GLY A 70 -13.12 19.70 -20.55
C GLY A 70 -11.73 19.17 -20.84
N PHE A 71 -11.54 17.84 -20.91
CA PHE A 71 -10.22 17.21 -21.10
C PHE A 71 -10.27 16.10 -22.15
N GLY A 72 -9.17 15.94 -22.90
CA GLY A 72 -9.03 14.88 -23.90
C GLY A 72 -8.37 13.60 -23.39
N VAL A 73 -7.86 13.58 -22.16
CA VAL A 73 -7.17 12.43 -21.57
C VAL A 73 -8.13 11.63 -20.69
N PRO A 74 -8.39 10.34 -20.99
CA PRO A 74 -9.24 9.49 -20.16
C PRO A 74 -8.71 9.34 -18.73
N VAL A 75 -9.61 9.14 -17.76
CA VAL A 75 -9.27 9.00 -16.35
C VAL A 75 -9.60 7.58 -15.86
N LEU A 76 -8.61 6.90 -15.26
CA LEU A 76 -8.78 5.62 -14.61
C LEU A 76 -8.79 5.82 -13.09
N ALA A 77 -9.79 5.28 -12.42
CA ALA A 77 -9.95 5.37 -10.97
C ALA A 77 -10.45 4.06 -10.36
N ASN A 78 -10.33 3.94 -9.04
CA ASN A 78 -10.71 2.74 -8.28
C ASN A 78 -9.98 1.47 -8.77
N LEU A 79 -8.71 1.61 -9.15
CA LEU A 79 -7.92 0.52 -9.75
C LEU A 79 -7.70 -0.64 -8.76
N PHE A 80 -7.35 -0.32 -7.51
CA PHE A 80 -7.06 -1.27 -6.43
C PHE A 80 -8.12 -1.28 -5.33
N GLY A 81 -9.34 -0.85 -5.64
CA GLY A 81 -10.44 -0.72 -4.67
C GLY A 81 -11.08 -2.05 -4.24
N ASN A 82 -10.48 -3.20 -4.55
CA ASN A 82 -10.77 -4.48 -3.90
C ASN A 82 -9.54 -5.39 -3.92
N GLU A 83 -9.52 -6.37 -3.02
CA GLU A 83 -8.41 -7.32 -2.85
C GLU A 83 -8.11 -8.10 -4.12
N GLN A 84 -9.12 -8.51 -4.88
CA GLN A 84 -8.93 -9.30 -6.10
C GLN A 84 -8.12 -8.55 -7.16
N ARG A 85 -8.32 -7.24 -7.30
CA ARG A 85 -7.54 -6.41 -8.24
C ARG A 85 -6.11 -6.19 -7.74
N VAL A 86 -5.89 -6.10 -6.42
CA VAL A 86 -4.54 -6.07 -5.84
C VAL A 86 -3.81 -7.38 -6.11
N LEU A 87 -4.47 -8.52 -5.90
CA LEU A 87 -3.90 -9.84 -6.24
C LEU A 87 -3.59 -9.96 -7.74
N ALA A 88 -4.55 -9.58 -8.59
CA ALA A 88 -4.36 -9.59 -10.04
C ALA A 88 -3.19 -8.72 -10.50
N ALA A 89 -2.97 -7.56 -9.86
CA ALA A 89 -1.84 -6.66 -10.12
C ALA A 89 -0.47 -7.33 -9.91
N LEU A 90 -0.40 -8.27 -8.98
CA LEU A 90 0.77 -9.08 -8.66
C LEU A 90 0.75 -10.47 -9.31
N GLU A 91 -0.23 -10.73 -10.19
CA GLU A 91 -0.45 -12.02 -10.84
C GLU A 91 -0.69 -13.17 -9.84
N LEU A 92 -1.32 -12.87 -8.72
CA LEU A 92 -1.69 -13.80 -7.67
C LEU A 92 -3.19 -14.14 -7.76
N GLU A 93 -3.57 -15.33 -7.29
CA GLU A 93 -4.96 -15.81 -7.39
C GLU A 93 -5.71 -15.68 -6.05
N LYS A 94 -4.99 -15.82 -4.94
CA LYS A 94 -5.58 -15.84 -3.60
C LYS A 94 -4.66 -15.19 -2.56
N ARG A 95 -5.22 -14.80 -1.44
CA ARG A 95 -4.50 -14.20 -0.30
C ARG A 95 -3.31 -15.04 0.17
N GLN A 96 -3.43 -16.37 0.18
CA GLN A 96 -2.35 -17.27 0.55
C GLN A 96 -1.08 -17.06 -0.30
N ASP A 97 -1.23 -16.64 -1.56
CA ASP A 97 -0.08 -16.39 -2.44
C ASP A 97 0.70 -15.14 -2.01
N LEU A 98 0.02 -14.12 -1.42
CA LEU A 98 0.69 -12.96 -0.79
C LEU A 98 1.50 -13.38 0.44
N PHE A 99 0.94 -14.27 1.26
CA PHE A 99 1.65 -14.81 2.41
C PHE A 99 2.90 -15.61 1.99
N GLU A 100 2.81 -16.41 0.93
CA GLU A 100 3.95 -17.15 0.38
C GLU A 100 5.01 -16.20 -0.19
N LEU A 101 4.59 -15.13 -0.89
CA LEU A 101 5.50 -14.07 -1.31
C LEU A 101 6.19 -13.42 -0.11
N GLY A 102 5.46 -13.18 0.98
CA GLY A 102 6.00 -12.69 2.24
C GLY A 102 7.06 -13.61 2.86
N ARG A 103 6.89 -14.93 2.77
CA ARG A 103 7.93 -15.91 3.19
C ARG A 103 9.21 -15.78 2.38
N ASP A 104 9.09 -15.61 1.06
CA ASP A 104 10.25 -15.37 0.20
C ASP A 104 10.99 -14.09 0.62
N LEU A 105 10.25 -13.01 0.93
CA LEU A 105 10.82 -11.75 1.38
C LEU A 105 11.46 -11.86 2.77
N ALA A 106 10.84 -12.60 3.70
CA ALA A 106 11.37 -12.88 5.02
C ALA A 106 12.69 -13.65 4.93
N PHE A 107 12.71 -14.71 4.13
CA PHE A 107 13.94 -15.48 3.84
C PHE A 107 15.05 -14.60 3.26
N LEU A 108 14.73 -13.69 2.33
CA LEU A 108 15.74 -12.80 1.72
C LEU A 108 16.29 -11.76 2.72
N ARG A 109 15.50 -11.37 3.72
CA ARG A 109 15.95 -10.48 4.78
C ARG A 109 16.93 -11.13 5.74
N ASN A 110 16.73 -12.42 6.05
CA ASN A 110 17.53 -13.18 6.98
C ASN A 110 17.77 -14.61 6.43
N PRO A 111 18.64 -14.78 5.41
CA PRO A 111 18.84 -16.06 4.76
C PRO A 111 19.51 -17.05 5.72
N HIS A 112 18.81 -18.12 6.02
CA HIS A 112 19.35 -19.24 6.77
C HIS A 112 20.02 -20.26 5.83
N LEU A 113 21.16 -20.81 6.25
CA LEU A 113 21.75 -21.93 5.50
C LEU A 113 20.82 -23.14 5.57
N PRO A 114 20.54 -23.81 4.44
CA PRO A 114 19.68 -24.98 4.43
C PRO A 114 20.29 -26.10 5.29
N GLU A 115 19.53 -26.60 6.26
CA GLU A 115 19.95 -27.69 7.14
C GLU A 115 19.90 -29.05 6.47
N ASN A 116 19.09 -29.17 5.42
CA ASN A 116 18.90 -30.42 4.69
C ASN A 116 18.48 -30.17 3.23
N ARG A 117 18.40 -31.24 2.42
CA ARG A 117 18.03 -31.15 1.00
C ARG A 117 16.63 -30.58 0.78
N GLN A 118 15.69 -30.82 1.69
CA GLN A 118 14.32 -30.27 1.57
C GLN A 118 14.31 -28.76 1.82
N SER A 119 14.96 -28.29 2.87
CA SER A 119 15.07 -26.85 3.16
C SER A 119 15.84 -26.10 2.07
N ALA A 120 16.82 -26.76 1.42
CA ALA A 120 17.51 -26.20 0.25
C ALA A 120 16.56 -26.03 -0.94
N LEU A 121 15.70 -27.02 -1.21
CA LEU A 121 14.70 -26.93 -2.29
C LEU A 121 13.63 -25.87 -1.99
N ASP A 122 13.20 -25.74 -0.74
CA ASP A 122 12.21 -24.75 -0.31
C ASP A 122 12.75 -23.31 -0.40
N SER A 123 14.09 -23.14 -0.38
CA SER A 123 14.75 -21.82 -0.52
C SER A 123 14.94 -21.38 -1.97
N VAL A 124 14.85 -22.29 -2.95
CA VAL A 124 15.09 -21.99 -4.38
C VAL A 124 14.19 -20.87 -4.93
N PRO A 125 12.88 -20.84 -4.64
CA PRO A 125 12.02 -19.75 -5.15
C PRO A 125 12.46 -18.36 -4.67
N GLY A 126 12.82 -18.22 -3.38
CA GLY A 126 13.34 -16.97 -2.81
C GLY A 126 14.61 -16.50 -3.52
N PHE A 127 15.60 -17.40 -3.70
CA PHE A 127 16.83 -17.07 -4.43
C PHE A 127 16.59 -16.74 -5.90
N ALA A 128 15.66 -17.42 -6.57
CA ALA A 128 15.32 -17.13 -7.97
C ALA A 128 14.78 -15.71 -8.15
N ARG A 129 14.06 -15.18 -7.17
CA ARG A 129 13.56 -13.78 -7.19
C ARG A 129 14.70 -12.74 -7.15
N LEU A 130 15.84 -13.06 -6.52
CA LEU A 130 17.02 -12.17 -6.50
C LEU A 130 17.56 -11.86 -7.90
N ALA A 131 17.38 -12.75 -8.88
CA ALA A 131 17.76 -12.49 -10.26
C ALA A 131 16.98 -11.31 -10.90
N HIS A 132 15.88 -10.91 -10.28
CA HIS A 132 14.98 -9.86 -10.78
C HIS A 132 15.10 -8.52 -10.02
N ILE A 133 15.97 -8.43 -9.02
CA ILE A 133 16.19 -7.21 -8.23
C ILE A 133 16.71 -6.06 -9.09
N THR A 134 17.70 -6.28 -9.94
CA THR A 134 18.33 -5.19 -10.70
C THR A 134 17.43 -4.75 -11.84
N PRO A 135 16.99 -3.47 -11.90
CA PRO A 135 16.22 -2.97 -13.03
C PRO A 135 16.95 -3.12 -14.36
N ARG A 136 16.21 -3.30 -15.44
CA ARG A 136 16.73 -3.28 -16.80
C ARG A 136 16.59 -1.86 -17.37
N ILE A 137 17.71 -1.27 -17.77
CA ILE A 137 17.72 0.01 -18.45
C ILE A 137 17.34 -0.24 -19.93
N MET A 138 16.40 0.56 -20.43
CA MET A 138 15.92 0.55 -21.81
C MET A 138 16.37 1.83 -22.50
N ASP A 139 16.52 1.80 -23.83
CA ASP A 139 16.98 2.94 -24.61
C ASP A 139 15.88 3.99 -24.82
N SER A 140 14.62 3.57 -24.91
CA SER A 140 13.47 4.44 -25.09
C SER A 140 12.22 3.89 -24.41
N ALA A 141 11.18 4.72 -24.30
CA ALA A 141 9.88 4.37 -23.72
C ALA A 141 8.72 5.06 -24.43
N PRO A 142 7.51 4.46 -24.41
CA PRO A 142 6.31 5.07 -25.03
C PRO A 142 5.95 6.46 -24.50
N TRP A 143 6.26 6.76 -23.24
CA TRP A 143 5.99 8.10 -22.67
C TRP A 143 6.82 9.24 -23.29
N GLN A 144 7.79 8.94 -24.16
CA GLN A 144 8.60 9.92 -24.88
C GLN A 144 7.97 10.33 -26.22
N GLU A 145 6.79 9.81 -26.59
CA GLU A 145 6.16 10.06 -27.89
C GLU A 145 5.69 11.51 -28.06
N ASN A 146 5.10 12.10 -27.00
CA ASN A 146 4.68 13.49 -26.99
C ASN A 146 5.40 14.24 -25.87
N VAL A 147 6.08 15.33 -26.23
CA VAL A 147 6.89 16.12 -25.30
C VAL A 147 6.48 17.60 -25.39
N ILE A 148 6.21 18.20 -24.25
CA ILE A 148 5.90 19.63 -24.09
C ILE A 148 6.94 20.19 -23.10
N GLU A 149 7.60 21.29 -23.49
CA GLU A 149 8.71 21.85 -22.71
C GLU A 149 8.60 23.37 -22.51
N GLY A 150 9.24 23.87 -21.47
CA GLY A 150 9.40 25.29 -21.19
C GLY A 150 8.08 26.03 -21.00
N PRO A 151 7.86 27.15 -21.70
CA PRO A 151 6.66 28.01 -21.50
C PRO A 151 5.35 27.36 -21.96
N ASP A 152 5.42 26.30 -22.77
CA ASP A 152 4.25 25.58 -23.28
C ASP A 152 3.70 24.57 -22.26
N VAL A 153 4.43 24.32 -21.17
CA VAL A 153 3.97 23.45 -20.09
C VAL A 153 2.75 24.07 -19.39
N ASP A 154 1.63 23.35 -19.49
CA ASP A 154 0.37 23.75 -18.84
C ASP A 154 -0.33 22.50 -18.25
N LEU A 155 -0.16 22.32 -16.94
CA LEU A 155 -0.77 21.22 -16.18
C LEU A 155 -2.28 21.37 -16.02
N GLU A 156 -2.83 22.57 -16.31
CA GLU A 156 -4.27 22.80 -16.28
C GLU A 156 -4.99 22.00 -17.37
N ASN A 157 -4.27 21.57 -18.41
CA ASN A 157 -4.78 20.70 -19.47
C ASN A 157 -4.88 19.21 -19.05
N LEU A 158 -4.35 18.81 -17.90
CA LEU A 158 -4.53 17.46 -17.36
C LEU A 158 -5.80 17.36 -16.52
N PRO A 159 -6.53 16.23 -16.55
CA PRO A 159 -7.76 16.03 -15.78
C PRO A 159 -7.48 15.78 -14.29
N ILE A 160 -6.67 16.65 -13.70
CA ILE A 160 -6.34 16.58 -12.26
C ILE A 160 -7.62 16.81 -11.45
N THR A 161 -7.92 15.89 -10.53
CA THR A 161 -9.19 15.85 -9.82
C THR A 161 -9.24 16.81 -8.62
N THR A 162 -10.41 17.36 -8.32
CA THR A 162 -10.80 17.88 -7.01
C THR A 162 -11.70 16.82 -6.39
N CYS A 163 -11.25 16.19 -5.29
CA CYS A 163 -11.91 15.00 -4.76
C CYS A 163 -13.13 15.35 -3.89
N TRP A 164 -13.00 16.37 -3.01
CA TRP A 164 -14.03 16.70 -2.03
C TRP A 164 -14.35 18.20 -2.04
N PRO A 165 -15.56 18.60 -1.56
CA PRO A 165 -16.01 19.99 -1.65
C PRO A 165 -15.11 21.02 -0.98
N ASP A 166 -14.47 20.65 0.15
CA ASP A 166 -13.61 21.56 0.92
C ASP A 166 -12.10 21.37 0.60
N ASP A 167 -11.77 20.60 -0.45
CA ASP A 167 -10.40 20.51 -0.94
C ASP A 167 -9.93 21.89 -1.46
N ALA A 168 -8.69 22.26 -1.12
CA ALA A 168 -8.11 23.56 -1.50
C ALA A 168 -7.93 23.76 -3.01
N GLY A 169 -8.17 22.72 -3.82
CA GLY A 169 -8.05 22.77 -5.27
C GLY A 169 -7.81 21.41 -5.91
N ARG A 170 -7.23 21.44 -7.11
CA ARG A 170 -6.91 20.22 -7.90
C ARG A 170 -5.70 19.51 -7.32
N LEU A 171 -5.79 18.17 -7.21
CA LEU A 171 -4.79 17.35 -6.55
C LEU A 171 -4.37 16.15 -7.42
N ILE A 172 -3.08 16.02 -7.70
CA ILE A 172 -2.51 14.77 -8.23
C ILE A 172 -2.40 13.78 -7.06
N THR A 173 -3.16 12.72 -7.11
CA THR A 173 -3.32 11.74 -6.02
C THR A 173 -2.45 10.51 -6.19
N TRP A 174 -2.19 10.06 -7.44
CA TRP A 174 -1.33 8.95 -7.82
C TRP A 174 0.02 9.40 -8.42
N GLY A 175 0.57 10.51 -7.96
CA GLY A 175 1.88 10.96 -8.41
C GLY A 175 3.01 10.13 -7.78
N MET A 176 3.62 9.22 -8.54
CA MET A 176 4.86 8.55 -8.14
C MET A 176 6.02 9.50 -8.31
N VAL A 177 6.61 9.94 -7.22
CA VAL A 177 7.72 10.89 -7.21
C VAL A 177 9.04 10.14 -7.14
N ILE A 178 9.94 10.47 -8.05
CA ILE A 178 11.28 9.90 -8.16
C ILE A 178 12.28 10.95 -7.72
N THR A 179 13.12 10.60 -6.73
CA THR A 179 14.21 11.45 -6.24
C THR A 179 15.47 10.64 -6.01
N ARG A 180 16.60 11.31 -5.92
CA ARG A 180 17.88 10.70 -5.54
C ARG A 180 18.68 11.66 -4.67
N GLY A 181 19.01 11.23 -3.46
CA GLY A 181 19.99 11.94 -2.61
C GLY A 181 21.39 11.85 -3.18
N PRO A 182 22.26 12.84 -2.92
CA PRO A 182 23.59 12.96 -3.54
C PRO A 182 24.54 11.80 -3.19
N ASN A 183 24.35 11.19 -2.02
CA ASN A 183 25.23 10.14 -1.50
C ASN A 183 24.56 8.76 -1.45
N LYS A 184 23.43 8.60 -2.15
CA LYS A 184 22.66 7.35 -2.14
C LYS A 184 22.77 6.65 -3.49
N PRO A 185 23.16 5.36 -3.52
CA PRO A 185 23.15 4.57 -4.75
C PRO A 185 21.71 4.26 -5.19
N ARG A 186 20.76 4.20 -4.24
CA ARG A 186 19.36 3.93 -4.51
C ARG A 186 18.59 5.18 -4.94
N VAL A 187 17.59 4.96 -5.74
CA VAL A 187 16.56 5.94 -6.09
C VAL A 187 15.38 5.73 -5.14
N ASN A 188 14.80 6.82 -4.64
CA ASN A 188 13.53 6.79 -3.93
C ASN A 188 12.39 6.94 -4.93
N LEU A 189 11.42 6.07 -4.87
CA LEU A 189 10.18 6.10 -5.64
C LEU A 189 9.02 5.93 -4.66
N ALA A 190 8.21 6.97 -4.47
CA ALA A 190 7.08 6.90 -3.55
C ALA A 190 5.90 7.75 -4.01
N ILE A 191 4.70 7.38 -3.58
CA ILE A 191 3.51 8.18 -3.84
C ILE A 191 3.47 9.34 -2.85
N TYR A 192 3.37 10.56 -3.41
CA TYR A 192 3.09 11.78 -2.67
C TYR A 192 1.99 12.54 -3.42
N ARG A 193 1.13 13.20 -2.69
CA ARG A 193 0.13 14.06 -3.32
C ARG A 193 0.75 15.41 -3.70
N GLN A 194 0.29 15.98 -4.82
CA GLN A 194 0.76 17.26 -5.30
C GLN A 194 -0.44 18.18 -5.60
N GLN A 195 -0.48 19.36 -4.97
CA GLN A 195 -1.50 20.37 -5.21
C GLN A 195 -1.10 21.25 -6.40
N LEU A 196 -1.98 21.38 -7.38
CA LEU A 196 -1.79 22.30 -8.50
C LEU A 196 -2.01 23.74 -8.03
N ILE A 197 -1.03 24.63 -8.27
CA ILE A 197 -1.09 26.05 -7.90
C ILE A 197 -0.81 27.02 -9.06
N GLY A 198 -0.59 26.51 -10.24
CA GLY A 198 -0.34 27.29 -11.45
C GLY A 198 -0.05 26.40 -12.64
N LYS A 199 0.11 26.98 -13.83
CA LYS A 199 0.31 26.25 -15.08
C LYS A 199 1.38 25.17 -15.03
N ASN A 200 2.49 25.44 -14.33
CA ASN A 200 3.61 24.53 -14.23
C ASN A 200 4.13 24.37 -12.80
N LYS A 201 3.28 24.67 -11.77
CA LYS A 201 3.70 24.62 -10.37
C LYS A 201 2.80 23.71 -9.55
N LEU A 202 3.45 22.83 -8.80
CA LEU A 202 2.83 21.89 -7.87
C LEU A 202 3.43 22.04 -6.48
N ILE A 203 2.61 22.01 -5.43
CA ILE A 203 3.13 21.88 -4.05
C ILE A 203 3.37 20.40 -3.77
N MET A 204 4.57 20.04 -3.36
CA MET A 204 4.98 18.68 -3.04
C MET A 204 4.81 18.41 -1.55
N ARG A 205 3.78 17.63 -1.15
CA ARG A 205 3.55 17.33 0.27
C ARG A 205 4.59 16.35 0.81
N TRP A 206 5.71 16.88 1.22
CA TRP A 206 6.80 16.13 1.82
C TRP A 206 6.94 16.36 3.32
N LEU A 207 6.38 15.43 4.11
CA LEU A 207 6.62 15.43 5.54
C LEU A 207 8.12 15.21 5.83
N PRO A 208 8.71 15.85 6.85
CA PRO A 208 10.17 15.89 7.07
C PRO A 208 10.85 14.53 7.15
N HIS A 209 10.15 13.50 7.56
CA HIS A 209 10.67 12.13 7.72
C HIS A 209 10.55 11.26 6.45
N ARG A 210 9.92 11.75 5.38
CA ARG A 210 9.75 11.00 4.13
C ARG A 210 11.01 11.05 3.25
N GLY A 211 11.21 9.99 2.43
CA GLY A 211 12.40 9.82 1.61
C GLY A 211 12.70 11.02 0.69
N GLY A 212 11.70 11.55 -0.02
CA GLY A 212 11.88 12.72 -0.89
C GLY A 212 12.33 13.97 -0.12
N ALA A 213 11.78 14.24 1.08
CA ALA A 213 12.20 15.34 1.93
C ALA A 213 13.65 15.16 2.45
N GLN A 214 14.05 13.93 2.73
CA GLN A 214 15.42 13.62 3.14
C GLN A 214 16.39 13.85 1.98
N ASP A 215 16.06 13.33 0.78
CA ASP A 215 16.88 13.50 -0.42
C ASP A 215 17.06 14.98 -0.77
N LEU A 216 15.99 15.80 -0.67
CA LEU A 216 16.05 17.25 -0.87
C LEU A 216 17.01 17.91 0.12
N ARG A 217 16.90 17.64 1.43
CA ARG A 217 17.78 18.23 2.45
C ARG A 217 19.25 17.86 2.24
N GLU A 218 19.53 16.59 1.98
CA GLU A 218 20.89 16.10 1.70
C GLU A 218 21.46 16.75 0.43
N PHE A 219 20.63 16.89 -0.61
CA PHE A 219 21.04 17.53 -1.85
C PHE A 219 21.35 19.02 -1.64
N GLN A 220 20.51 19.76 -0.92
CA GLN A 220 20.71 21.18 -0.63
C GLN A 220 21.99 21.42 0.19
N GLN A 221 22.31 20.52 1.14
CA GLN A 221 23.57 20.58 1.91
C GLN A 221 24.79 20.33 1.04
N ALA A 222 24.72 19.36 0.13
CA ALA A 222 25.85 19.03 -0.77
C ALA A 222 25.99 19.99 -1.95
N ASN A 223 24.90 20.66 -2.37
CA ASN A 223 24.83 21.52 -3.55
C ASN A 223 24.09 22.83 -3.22
N PRO A 224 24.63 23.73 -2.39
CA PRO A 224 23.95 24.96 -2.01
C PRO A 224 23.55 25.80 -3.23
N GLY A 225 22.28 26.25 -3.25
CA GLY A 225 21.74 27.10 -4.30
C GLY A 225 21.43 26.40 -5.64
N LYS A 226 21.71 25.10 -5.78
CA LYS A 226 21.34 24.37 -7.00
C LYS A 226 19.90 23.86 -6.89
N PRO A 227 19.13 23.90 -7.99
CA PRO A 227 17.80 23.31 -8.04
C PRO A 227 17.88 21.78 -7.95
N PHE A 228 16.93 21.18 -7.18
CA PHE A 228 16.86 19.73 -6.96
C PHE A 228 16.02 19.07 -8.04
N PRO A 229 16.57 18.14 -8.85
CA PRO A 229 15.82 17.49 -9.91
C PRO A 229 14.82 16.50 -9.35
N VAL A 230 13.60 16.53 -9.90
CA VAL A 230 12.48 15.64 -9.53
C VAL A 230 11.76 15.17 -10.79
N ALA A 231 11.30 13.93 -10.79
CA ALA A 231 10.34 13.44 -11.76
C ALA A 231 9.09 12.92 -11.05
N VAL A 232 7.92 13.17 -11.64
CA VAL A 232 6.63 12.66 -11.17
C VAL A 232 6.02 11.83 -12.30
N VAL A 233 5.63 10.60 -11.98
CA VAL A 233 5.02 9.67 -12.93
C VAL A 233 3.57 9.44 -12.54
N ILE A 234 2.66 9.63 -13.49
CA ILE A 234 1.23 9.34 -13.34
C ILE A 234 0.92 8.12 -14.21
N GLY A 235 0.53 7.03 -13.57
CA GLY A 235 0.30 5.75 -14.24
C GLY A 235 1.59 5.01 -14.63
N ALA A 236 1.69 3.75 -14.21
CA ALA A 236 2.76 2.82 -14.58
C ALA A 236 2.24 1.38 -14.46
N ASP A 237 3.12 0.39 -14.65
CA ASP A 237 2.73 -0.98 -14.42
C ASP A 237 2.31 -1.22 -12.96
N PRO A 238 1.33 -2.10 -12.70
CA PRO A 238 0.72 -2.23 -11.39
C PRO A 238 1.68 -2.66 -10.27
N ALA A 239 2.69 -3.48 -10.56
CA ALA A 239 3.65 -3.89 -9.54
C ALA A 239 4.55 -2.73 -9.10
N THR A 240 4.90 -1.81 -10.01
CA THR A 240 5.63 -0.58 -9.68
C THR A 240 4.76 0.38 -8.86
N LEU A 241 3.46 0.51 -9.18
CA LEU A 241 2.50 1.29 -8.38
C LEU A 241 2.40 0.75 -6.94
N LEU A 242 2.23 -0.58 -6.78
CA LEU A 242 2.14 -1.21 -5.47
C LEU A 242 3.46 -1.13 -4.69
N ALA A 243 4.60 -1.24 -5.36
CA ALA A 243 5.91 -1.08 -4.71
C ALA A 243 6.10 0.34 -4.16
N ALA A 244 5.62 1.38 -4.88
CA ALA A 244 5.74 2.77 -4.48
C ALA A 244 4.92 3.15 -3.23
N VAL A 245 3.93 2.35 -2.84
CA VAL A 245 3.12 2.56 -1.63
C VAL A 245 3.53 1.63 -0.48
N THR A 246 4.30 0.58 -0.76
CA THR A 246 4.68 -0.42 0.24
C THR A 246 5.84 0.08 1.08
N PRO A 247 5.75 0.05 2.43
CA PRO A 247 6.87 0.41 3.28
C PRO A 247 7.96 -0.67 3.20
N ILE A 248 9.09 -0.34 2.59
CA ILE A 248 10.24 -1.23 2.44
C ILE A 248 11.46 -0.69 3.20
N PRO A 249 12.43 -1.54 3.57
CA PRO A 249 13.68 -1.10 4.18
C PRO A 249 14.47 -0.13 3.27
N ASP A 250 15.13 0.84 3.88
CA ASP A 250 15.95 1.84 3.17
C ASP A 250 17.12 1.26 2.35
N THR A 251 17.45 -0.01 2.55
CA THR A 251 18.48 -0.74 1.80
C THR A 251 18.03 -1.25 0.45
N LEU A 252 16.72 -1.23 0.17
CA LEU A 252 16.11 -1.71 -1.06
C LEU A 252 15.41 -0.54 -1.77
N SER A 253 15.53 -0.43 -3.08
CA SER A 253 14.74 0.54 -3.84
C SER A 253 13.39 -0.07 -4.25
N GLU A 254 12.38 0.80 -4.46
CA GLU A 254 11.06 0.37 -4.89
C GLU A 254 11.08 -0.34 -6.25
N TYR A 255 12.01 0.02 -7.15
CA TYR A 255 12.22 -0.70 -8.41
C TYR A 255 12.73 -2.12 -8.20
N GLN A 256 13.63 -2.31 -7.24
CA GLN A 256 14.12 -3.63 -6.85
C GLN A 256 12.99 -4.45 -6.25
N PHE A 257 12.19 -3.82 -5.38
CA PHE A 257 11.04 -4.46 -4.77
C PHE A 257 9.95 -4.82 -5.79
N ALA A 258 9.63 -3.93 -6.73
CA ALA A 258 8.72 -4.23 -7.83
C ALA A 258 9.19 -5.42 -8.67
N GLY A 259 10.51 -5.56 -8.88
CA GLY A 259 11.10 -6.72 -9.55
C GLY A 259 10.90 -8.03 -8.76
N LEU A 260 11.05 -7.97 -7.43
CA LEU A 260 10.77 -9.10 -6.54
C LEU A 260 9.28 -9.48 -6.56
N LEU A 261 8.39 -8.49 -6.46
CA LEU A 261 6.95 -8.70 -6.46
C LEU A 261 6.46 -9.43 -7.72
N ARG A 262 6.86 -8.95 -8.90
CA ARG A 262 6.41 -9.51 -10.18
C ARG A 262 7.22 -10.72 -10.66
N GLY A 263 8.34 -11.06 -10.02
CA GLY A 263 9.24 -12.10 -10.49
C GLY A 263 9.88 -11.82 -11.85
N ARG A 264 10.03 -10.54 -12.23
CA ARG A 264 10.67 -10.05 -13.46
C ARG A 264 11.29 -8.67 -13.24
N ARG A 265 12.42 -8.41 -13.90
CA ARG A 265 13.16 -7.13 -13.77
C ARG A 265 12.29 -5.94 -14.15
N SER A 266 12.24 -4.93 -13.29
CA SER A 266 11.65 -3.63 -13.62
C SER A 266 12.36 -3.02 -14.84
N ARG A 267 11.60 -2.40 -15.75
CA ARG A 267 12.15 -1.72 -16.93
C ARG A 267 12.10 -0.22 -16.69
N VAL A 268 13.22 0.46 -16.87
CA VAL A 268 13.35 1.91 -16.69
C VAL A 268 14.09 2.54 -17.84
N VAL A 269 13.81 3.81 -18.13
CA VAL A 269 14.57 4.65 -19.03
C VAL A 269 15.19 5.78 -18.23
N THR A 270 16.48 6.03 -18.34
CA THR A 270 17.10 7.18 -17.71
C THR A 270 16.70 8.44 -18.48
N SER A 271 15.99 9.34 -17.83
CA SER A 271 15.59 10.60 -18.44
C SER A 271 16.80 11.47 -18.76
N THR A 272 16.78 12.11 -19.92
CA THR A 272 17.78 13.09 -20.32
C THR A 272 17.61 14.44 -19.63
N GLN A 273 16.41 14.74 -19.11
CA GLN A 273 16.11 15.99 -18.42
C GLN A 273 16.54 15.93 -16.96
N SER A 274 16.08 14.95 -16.22
CA SER A 274 16.31 14.85 -14.77
C SER A 274 17.48 13.94 -14.38
N GLY A 275 17.96 13.09 -15.32
CA GLY A 275 18.93 12.03 -15.03
C GLY A 275 18.39 10.90 -14.13
N LEU A 276 17.08 10.89 -13.87
CA LEU A 276 16.41 9.91 -13.01
C LEU A 276 15.89 8.73 -13.83
N PRO A 277 15.86 7.51 -13.28
CA PRO A 277 15.27 6.35 -13.94
C PRO A 277 13.75 6.39 -13.84
N VAL A 278 13.08 6.59 -14.96
CA VAL A 278 11.62 6.64 -15.11
C VAL A 278 11.11 5.27 -15.56
N PRO A 279 9.98 4.73 -15.01
CA PRO A 279 9.39 3.48 -15.46
C PRO A 279 9.10 3.51 -16.96
N HIS A 280 9.52 2.45 -17.66
CA HIS A 280 9.30 2.34 -19.11
C HIS A 280 7.81 2.40 -19.49
N GLY A 281 6.95 1.82 -18.64
CA GLY A 281 5.50 1.76 -18.85
C GLY A 281 4.72 2.96 -18.31
N ALA A 282 5.38 4.11 -18.08
CA ALA A 282 4.69 5.32 -17.62
C ALA A 282 3.67 5.83 -18.64
N GLU A 283 2.59 6.43 -18.17
CA GLU A 283 1.58 7.09 -19.01
C GLU A 283 1.95 8.56 -19.24
N ILE A 284 2.18 9.30 -18.14
CA ILE A 284 2.52 10.73 -18.14
C ILE A 284 3.71 10.92 -17.18
N VAL A 285 4.68 11.71 -17.57
CA VAL A 285 5.88 12.03 -16.80
C VAL A 285 6.03 13.55 -16.71
N LEU A 286 6.11 14.08 -15.51
CA LEU A 286 6.38 15.48 -15.23
C LEU A 286 7.81 15.60 -14.72
N GLU A 287 8.63 16.41 -15.34
CA GLU A 287 10.03 16.60 -14.94
C GLU A 287 10.34 18.08 -14.71
N GLY A 288 11.17 18.35 -13.76
CA GLY A 288 11.55 19.70 -13.39
C GLY A 288 12.34 19.73 -12.09
N VAL A 289 12.23 20.83 -11.36
CA VAL A 289 13.09 21.10 -10.21
C VAL A 289 12.33 21.68 -9.02
N ILE A 290 12.92 21.52 -7.84
CA ILE A 290 12.55 22.22 -6.60
C ILE A 290 13.68 23.19 -6.23
N HIS A 291 13.32 24.48 -6.09
CA HIS A 291 14.23 25.48 -5.56
C HIS A 291 14.17 25.50 -4.04
N ALA A 292 15.33 25.73 -3.39
CA ALA A 292 15.48 25.59 -1.93
C ALA A 292 14.59 26.55 -1.12
N ASP A 293 14.29 27.70 -1.68
CA ASP A 293 13.59 28.83 -1.06
C ASP A 293 12.14 29.00 -1.54
N GLU A 294 11.69 28.14 -2.46
CA GLU A 294 10.31 28.22 -2.98
C GLU A 294 9.38 27.30 -2.21
N MET A 295 8.58 27.90 -1.31
CA MET A 295 7.61 27.22 -0.46
C MET A 295 6.21 27.80 -0.70
N ALA A 296 5.17 26.99 -0.52
CA ALA A 296 3.78 27.44 -0.60
C ALA A 296 2.88 26.67 0.39
N MET A 297 1.75 27.33 0.76
CA MET A 297 0.75 26.76 1.67
C MET A 297 -0.11 25.72 0.96
N GLU A 298 0.00 24.45 1.37
CA GLU A 298 -0.79 23.32 0.88
C GLU A 298 -2.02 23.08 1.73
N GLY A 299 -3.11 22.70 1.08
CA GLY A 299 -4.34 22.22 1.73
C GLY A 299 -5.32 23.34 2.12
N PRO A 300 -6.42 22.94 2.82
CA PRO A 300 -6.68 21.60 3.34
C PRO A 300 -7.06 20.59 2.25
N PHE A 301 -6.86 19.30 2.54
CA PHE A 301 -7.32 18.17 1.73
C PHE A 301 -7.77 17.03 2.64
N ALA A 302 -8.76 16.24 2.20
CA ALA A 302 -9.10 15.02 2.90
C ALA A 302 -7.91 14.04 2.92
N ASP A 303 -7.73 13.36 4.05
CA ASP A 303 -6.58 12.49 4.29
C ASP A 303 -7.03 11.12 4.84
N HIS A 304 -6.10 10.18 5.01
CA HIS A 304 -6.33 8.77 5.37
C HIS A 304 -7.11 8.52 6.67
N THR A 305 -7.42 9.55 7.43
CA THR A 305 -8.26 9.47 8.63
C THR A 305 -9.74 9.77 8.35
N GLY A 306 -10.08 10.15 7.12
CA GLY A 306 -11.42 10.61 6.76
C GLY A 306 -11.69 12.07 7.14
N TYR A 307 -10.70 12.80 7.65
CA TYR A 307 -10.78 14.20 8.01
C TYR A 307 -9.84 15.04 7.16
N TYR A 308 -10.15 16.33 7.02
CA TYR A 308 -9.27 17.28 6.37
C TYR A 308 -8.03 17.57 7.22
N ASN A 309 -6.86 17.58 6.61
CA ASN A 309 -5.63 18.02 7.28
C ASN A 309 -5.58 19.54 7.43
N SER A 310 -4.78 20.01 8.37
CA SER A 310 -4.45 21.43 8.49
C SER A 310 -3.55 21.89 7.34
N ARG A 311 -3.65 23.17 6.99
CA ARG A 311 -2.74 23.83 6.03
C ARG A 311 -1.31 23.83 6.57
N ALA A 312 -0.34 23.61 5.70
CA ALA A 312 1.07 23.67 6.04
C ALA A 312 1.91 24.05 4.82
N GLU A 313 3.11 24.58 5.05
CA GLU A 313 4.04 24.96 3.99
C GLU A 313 4.85 23.74 3.52
N PHE A 314 4.96 23.60 2.19
CA PHE A 314 5.74 22.57 1.54
C PHE A 314 6.47 23.15 0.32
N PRO A 315 7.55 22.45 -0.17
CA PRO A 315 8.31 22.90 -1.33
C PRO A 315 7.47 22.92 -2.61
N VAL A 316 7.76 23.87 -3.47
CA VAL A 316 7.15 24.01 -4.79
C VAL A 316 8.00 23.28 -5.81
N PHE A 317 7.36 22.40 -6.57
CA PHE A 317 7.93 21.72 -7.73
C PHE A 317 7.55 22.49 -9.00
N THR A 318 8.53 23.04 -9.69
CA THR A 318 8.35 23.69 -10.98
C THR A 318 8.58 22.67 -12.09
N VAL A 319 7.53 22.37 -12.85
CA VAL A 319 7.55 21.45 -13.97
C VAL A 319 8.08 22.17 -15.20
N GLU A 320 9.13 21.65 -15.80
CA GLU A 320 9.80 22.20 -16.97
C GLU A 320 9.50 21.39 -18.25
N ARG A 321 9.06 20.12 -18.05
CA ARG A 321 8.76 19.20 -19.13
C ARG A 321 7.62 18.26 -18.74
N VAL A 322 6.69 18.06 -19.69
CA VAL A 322 5.66 17.02 -19.64
C VAL A 322 5.90 16.09 -20.83
N SER A 323 6.11 14.81 -20.54
CA SER A 323 6.23 13.76 -21.56
C SER A 323 5.12 12.74 -21.37
N GLN A 324 4.48 12.29 -22.45
CA GLN A 324 3.38 11.34 -22.37
C GLN A 324 3.27 10.44 -23.58
N ARG A 325 2.59 9.32 -23.44
CA ARG A 325 2.22 8.44 -24.55
C ARG A 325 1.34 9.18 -25.56
N ALA A 326 1.24 8.66 -26.77
CA ALA A 326 0.31 9.17 -27.79
C ALA A 326 -1.14 9.18 -27.30
N ASN A 327 -1.55 8.13 -26.59
CA ASN A 327 -2.88 7.99 -25.97
C ASN A 327 -2.72 7.68 -24.48
N PRO A 328 -2.44 8.68 -23.64
CA PRO A 328 -2.20 8.44 -22.22
C PRO A 328 -3.50 8.22 -21.46
N VAL A 329 -3.40 7.51 -20.34
CA VAL A 329 -4.46 7.36 -19.35
C VAL A 329 -4.03 8.04 -18.03
N TYR A 330 -4.84 8.95 -17.53
CA TYR A 330 -4.59 9.62 -16.26
C TYR A 330 -5.09 8.74 -15.11
N LEU A 331 -4.19 8.27 -14.26
CA LEU A 331 -4.54 7.49 -13.07
C LEU A 331 -4.81 8.43 -11.89
N THR A 332 -5.94 8.22 -11.22
CA THR A 332 -6.32 8.97 -10.02
C THR A 332 -6.90 8.05 -8.93
N THR A 333 -6.87 8.53 -7.71
CA THR A 333 -7.57 7.95 -6.56
C THR A 333 -8.09 9.06 -5.66
N TYR A 334 -8.63 8.72 -4.50
CA TYR A 334 -9.02 9.67 -3.47
C TYR A 334 -8.72 9.07 -2.09
N MET A 335 -8.51 9.91 -1.11
CA MET A 335 -8.53 9.54 0.31
C MET A 335 -9.83 10.03 0.93
N GLY A 336 -10.39 9.23 1.82
CA GLY A 336 -11.65 9.52 2.49
C GLY A 336 -11.78 8.74 3.78
N LYS A 337 -13.00 8.38 4.13
CA LYS A 337 -13.25 7.54 5.30
C LYS A 337 -12.60 6.16 5.09
N PRO A 338 -11.76 5.71 6.05
CA PRO A 338 -11.07 4.43 5.95
C PRO A 338 -12.03 3.26 5.73
N GLY A 339 -11.66 2.34 4.85
CA GLY A 339 -12.53 1.24 4.38
C GLY A 339 -13.46 1.63 3.23
N GLU A 340 -13.63 2.94 2.98
CA GLU A 340 -14.41 3.47 1.88
C GLU A 340 -13.52 4.21 0.84
N ASP A 341 -12.21 4.01 0.91
CA ASP A 341 -11.23 4.55 -0.03
C ASP A 341 -10.26 3.46 -0.54
N GLU A 342 -9.70 3.69 -1.72
CA GLU A 342 -8.81 2.74 -2.38
C GLU A 342 -7.50 2.50 -1.60
N PRO A 343 -6.83 3.53 -1.04
CA PRO A 343 -5.60 3.35 -0.30
C PRO A 343 -5.74 2.43 0.93
N SER A 344 -6.83 2.50 1.67
CA SER A 344 -7.04 1.64 2.85
C SER A 344 -7.27 0.18 2.48
N ILE A 345 -8.02 -0.09 1.40
CA ILE A 345 -8.26 -1.45 0.88
C ILE A 345 -6.93 -2.06 0.38
N MET A 346 -6.20 -1.30 -0.41
CA MET A 346 -4.90 -1.72 -0.94
C MET A 346 -3.88 -2.01 0.17
N ALA A 347 -3.78 -1.14 1.17
CA ALA A 347 -2.88 -1.31 2.30
C ALA A 347 -3.22 -2.56 3.11
N SER A 348 -4.52 -2.83 3.35
CA SER A 348 -4.97 -4.04 4.05
C SER A 348 -4.59 -5.31 3.28
N ALA A 349 -4.80 -5.34 1.96
CA ALA A 349 -4.42 -6.47 1.12
C ALA A 349 -2.89 -6.71 1.13
N LEU A 350 -2.09 -5.66 0.95
CA LEU A 350 -0.63 -5.77 0.94
C LEU A 350 -0.03 -6.17 2.29
N ASN A 351 -0.75 -5.92 3.40
CA ASN A 351 -0.27 -6.23 4.74
C ASN A 351 -0.03 -7.74 4.95
N GLU A 352 -0.72 -8.60 4.22
CA GLU A 352 -0.54 -10.06 4.28
C GLU A 352 0.91 -10.49 4.01
N MET A 353 1.65 -9.75 3.17
CA MET A 353 3.06 -10.02 2.90
C MET A 353 3.98 -9.80 4.11
N PHE A 354 3.54 -9.04 5.11
CA PHE A 354 4.37 -8.75 6.28
C PHE A 354 4.16 -9.74 7.42
N ILE A 355 3.14 -10.59 7.36
CA ILE A 355 2.85 -11.59 8.40
C ILE A 355 4.03 -12.56 8.60
N PRO A 356 4.64 -13.15 7.55
CA PRO A 356 5.82 -14.02 7.73
C PRO A 356 7.02 -13.32 8.37
N LEU A 357 7.25 -12.03 8.05
CA LEU A 357 8.31 -11.26 8.70
C LEU A 357 8.03 -11.02 10.19
N LEU A 358 6.76 -10.82 10.56
CA LEU A 358 6.35 -10.72 11.95
C LEU A 358 6.55 -12.06 12.68
N GLN A 359 6.20 -13.18 12.03
CA GLN A 359 6.35 -14.52 12.57
C GLN A 359 7.80 -14.95 12.78
N GLU A 360 8.77 -14.44 11.99
CA GLU A 360 10.20 -14.64 12.28
C GLU A 360 10.61 -14.02 13.63
N GLN A 361 10.06 -12.86 13.97
CA GLN A 361 10.35 -12.19 15.23
C GLN A 361 9.50 -12.72 16.39
N PHE A 362 8.28 -13.13 16.11
CA PHE A 362 7.29 -13.63 17.08
C PHE A 362 6.65 -14.93 16.56
N PRO A 363 7.33 -16.08 16.70
CA PRO A 363 6.86 -17.37 16.16
C PRO A 363 5.51 -17.84 16.70
N GLU A 364 5.11 -17.30 17.85
CA GLU A 364 3.83 -17.56 18.48
C GLU A 364 2.65 -16.86 17.78
N VAL A 365 2.89 -15.85 16.96
CA VAL A 365 1.84 -15.19 16.16
C VAL A 365 1.33 -16.15 15.11
N ALA A 366 0.05 -16.49 15.19
CA ALA A 366 -0.64 -17.33 14.20
C ALA A 366 -1.10 -16.50 12.99
N ASP A 367 -1.66 -15.32 13.26
CA ASP A 367 -2.15 -14.41 12.22
C ASP A 367 -2.11 -12.94 12.70
N PHE A 368 -2.14 -12.00 11.75
CA PHE A 368 -2.08 -10.57 12.01
C PHE A 368 -2.94 -9.80 11.00
N TYR A 369 -3.80 -8.92 11.48
CA TYR A 369 -4.73 -8.19 10.64
C TYR A 369 -4.77 -6.71 10.97
N LEU A 370 -4.71 -5.87 9.95
CA LEU A 370 -4.91 -4.43 10.02
C LEU A 370 -6.21 -4.10 9.27
N PRO A 371 -7.33 -3.88 9.99
CA PRO A 371 -8.61 -3.58 9.36
C PRO A 371 -8.54 -2.29 8.53
N PRO A 372 -9.06 -2.26 7.29
CA PRO A 372 -9.06 -1.04 6.48
C PRO A 372 -9.81 0.11 7.16
N GLU A 373 -10.86 -0.18 7.93
CA GLU A 373 -11.65 0.80 8.70
C GLU A 373 -10.84 1.50 9.79
N ALA A 374 -9.71 0.91 10.17
CA ALA A 374 -8.82 1.42 11.22
C ALA A 374 -7.64 2.24 10.69
N CYS A 375 -7.82 3.00 9.63
CA CYS A 375 -6.78 3.85 9.03
C CYS A 375 -5.49 3.05 8.70
N SER A 376 -5.63 1.83 8.22
CA SER A 376 -4.57 0.91 7.78
C SER A 376 -3.62 0.37 8.86
N TYR A 377 -3.48 1.02 10.02
CA TYR A 377 -2.54 0.58 11.08
C TYR A 377 -2.91 1.05 12.49
N ARG A 378 -4.00 1.80 12.69
CA ARG A 378 -4.35 2.34 14.02
C ARG A 378 -4.93 1.30 14.96
N VAL A 379 -5.56 0.26 14.41
CA VAL A 379 -5.94 -0.95 15.14
C VAL A 379 -5.22 -2.13 14.52
N ALA A 380 -4.60 -2.96 15.33
CA ALA A 380 -4.06 -4.25 14.94
C ALA A 380 -4.77 -5.35 15.73
N ILE A 381 -5.20 -6.40 15.03
CA ILE A 381 -5.76 -7.60 15.64
C ILE A 381 -4.75 -8.73 15.41
N VAL A 382 -4.39 -9.43 16.49
CA VAL A 382 -3.31 -10.41 16.48
C VAL A 382 -3.79 -11.70 17.10
N SER A 383 -3.75 -12.79 16.38
CA SER A 383 -4.01 -14.10 16.96
C SER A 383 -2.70 -14.80 17.32
N ILE A 384 -2.65 -15.40 18.50
CA ILE A 384 -1.45 -16.06 19.02
C ILE A 384 -1.73 -17.46 19.54
N ARG A 385 -0.73 -18.32 19.44
CA ARG A 385 -0.66 -19.58 20.20
C ARG A 385 -0.13 -19.26 21.61
N LYS A 386 -1.05 -18.95 22.53
CA LYS A 386 -0.69 -18.57 23.91
C LYS A 386 -0.02 -19.71 24.65
N GLN A 387 1.09 -19.46 25.34
CA GLN A 387 1.92 -20.49 26.00
C GLN A 387 2.11 -20.26 27.49
N TYR A 388 2.02 -19.02 27.97
CA TYR A 388 2.29 -18.67 29.39
C TYR A 388 1.52 -17.41 29.81
N PRO A 389 1.35 -17.20 31.11
CA PRO A 389 0.73 -15.98 31.65
C PRO A 389 1.47 -14.71 31.21
N GLY A 390 0.72 -13.69 30.77
CA GLY A 390 1.30 -12.41 30.31
C GLY A 390 1.79 -12.41 28.84
N HIS A 391 1.64 -13.53 28.11
CA HIS A 391 2.12 -13.64 26.73
C HIS A 391 1.49 -12.60 25.79
N ALA A 392 0.20 -12.32 25.91
CA ALA A 392 -0.48 -11.30 25.13
C ALA A 392 0.15 -9.90 25.30
N ARG A 393 0.53 -9.55 26.54
CA ARG A 393 1.18 -8.24 26.82
C ARG A 393 2.55 -8.13 26.16
N ARG A 394 3.35 -9.22 26.15
CA ARG A 394 4.64 -9.26 25.43
C ARG A 394 4.44 -8.97 23.95
N ILE A 395 3.41 -9.56 23.32
CA ILE A 395 3.10 -9.32 21.91
C ILE A 395 2.69 -7.86 21.66
N MET A 396 1.85 -7.26 22.52
CA MET A 396 1.47 -5.85 22.39
C MET A 396 2.72 -4.94 22.37
N PHE A 397 3.61 -5.08 23.35
CA PHE A 397 4.85 -4.27 23.40
C PHE A 397 5.79 -4.57 22.23
N GLY A 398 5.88 -5.82 21.82
CA GLY A 398 6.66 -6.25 20.67
C GLY A 398 6.20 -5.56 19.38
N ILE A 399 4.91 -5.58 19.09
CA ILE A 399 4.34 -4.97 17.89
C ILE A 399 4.51 -3.45 17.89
N TRP A 400 4.23 -2.75 19.01
CA TRP A 400 4.42 -1.29 19.10
C TRP A 400 5.85 -0.84 18.85
N SER A 401 6.86 -1.71 19.01
CA SER A 401 8.28 -1.40 18.79
C SER A 401 8.90 -2.05 17.55
N TRP A 402 8.17 -2.93 16.85
CA TRP A 402 8.74 -3.77 15.80
C TRP A 402 9.10 -3.00 14.52
N LEU A 403 8.15 -2.29 13.94
CA LEU A 403 8.37 -1.44 12.76
C LEU A 403 7.95 -0.01 13.06
N ARG A 404 8.61 0.93 12.41
CA ARG A 404 8.35 2.37 12.59
C ARG A 404 6.86 2.73 12.47
N GLN A 405 6.14 2.15 11.51
CA GLN A 405 4.72 2.41 11.29
C GLN A 405 3.86 1.96 12.48
N PHE A 406 4.20 0.86 13.17
CA PHE A 406 3.46 0.35 14.32
C PHE A 406 3.68 1.18 15.59
N THR A 407 4.67 2.07 15.59
CA THR A 407 4.77 3.12 16.62
C THR A 407 3.50 3.97 16.67
N TYR A 408 2.78 4.09 15.55
CA TYR A 408 1.52 4.83 15.46
C TYR A 408 0.26 3.97 15.67
N THR A 409 0.39 2.66 15.88
CA THR A 409 -0.75 1.79 16.23
C THR A 409 -1.30 2.18 17.58
N LYS A 410 -2.58 2.52 17.61
CA LYS A 410 -3.28 3.05 18.77
C LYS A 410 -3.82 1.94 19.64
N THR A 411 -4.46 0.95 19.02
CA THR A 411 -5.08 -0.17 19.72
C THR A 411 -4.55 -1.49 19.19
N ILE A 412 -4.20 -2.42 20.09
CA ILE A 412 -3.86 -3.80 19.75
C ILE A 412 -4.82 -4.73 20.49
N ILE A 413 -5.49 -5.59 19.74
CA ILE A 413 -6.34 -6.65 20.28
C ILE A 413 -5.62 -7.97 20.05
N VAL A 414 -5.34 -8.72 21.14
CA VAL A 414 -4.69 -10.03 21.05
C VAL A 414 -5.71 -11.10 21.37
N THR A 415 -5.86 -12.09 20.47
CA THR A 415 -6.78 -13.23 20.60
C THR A 415 -6.01 -14.55 20.57
N ASP A 416 -6.67 -15.66 20.86
CA ASP A 416 -6.16 -17.00 20.59
C ASP A 416 -6.30 -17.35 19.10
N ASP A 417 -5.64 -18.42 18.67
CA ASP A 417 -5.62 -18.88 17.26
C ASP A 417 -6.88 -19.63 16.83
N ASP A 418 -7.86 -19.78 17.71
CA ASP A 418 -9.21 -20.28 17.40
C ASP A 418 -10.17 -19.16 16.93
N ILE A 419 -9.74 -17.90 16.90
CA ILE A 419 -10.52 -16.75 16.48
C ILE A 419 -10.12 -16.32 15.05
N ASP A 420 -11.10 -16.25 14.15
CA ASP A 420 -10.90 -15.57 12.87
C ASP A 420 -10.84 -14.05 13.09
N ILE A 421 -9.62 -13.51 13.11
CA ILE A 421 -9.37 -12.09 13.38
C ILE A 421 -9.84 -11.14 12.27
N ARG A 422 -10.26 -11.65 11.12
CA ARG A 422 -10.91 -10.88 10.04
C ARG A 422 -12.42 -10.84 10.18
N ASN A 423 -12.98 -11.68 11.06
CA ASN A 423 -14.39 -11.68 11.38
C ASN A 423 -14.67 -10.87 12.67
N TRP A 424 -15.11 -9.63 12.50
CA TRP A 424 -15.42 -8.75 13.64
C TRP A 424 -16.42 -9.36 14.64
N LYS A 425 -17.33 -10.25 14.24
CA LYS A 425 -18.25 -10.92 15.16
C LYS A 425 -17.49 -11.83 16.13
N GLU A 426 -16.49 -12.57 15.64
CA GLU A 426 -15.63 -13.41 16.48
C GLU A 426 -14.71 -12.58 17.36
N VAL A 427 -14.12 -11.52 16.83
CA VAL A 427 -13.28 -10.60 17.62
C VAL A 427 -14.06 -9.96 18.76
N ILE A 428 -15.27 -9.46 18.49
CA ILE A 428 -16.14 -8.88 19.54
C ILE A 428 -16.56 -9.95 20.55
N TRP A 429 -16.89 -11.16 20.09
CA TRP A 429 -17.17 -12.27 20.98
C TRP A 429 -15.97 -12.58 21.90
N ALA A 430 -14.77 -12.67 21.38
CA ALA A 430 -13.55 -12.89 22.16
C ALA A 430 -13.32 -11.78 23.20
N ILE A 431 -13.43 -10.51 22.80
CA ILE A 431 -13.33 -9.37 23.72
C ILE A 431 -14.37 -9.49 24.85
N SER A 432 -15.62 -9.80 24.49
CA SER A 432 -16.74 -9.81 25.46
C SER A 432 -16.69 -10.98 26.43
N THR A 433 -16.06 -12.10 26.05
CA THR A 433 -16.09 -13.34 26.86
C THR A 433 -14.75 -13.71 27.50
N ARG A 434 -13.64 -13.18 26.95
CA ARG A 434 -12.28 -13.54 27.40
C ARG A 434 -11.52 -12.40 28.10
N SER A 435 -12.03 -11.16 28.03
CA SER A 435 -11.37 -10.01 28.65
C SER A 435 -12.13 -9.51 29.89
N ASP A 436 -11.41 -9.28 30.97
CA ASP A 436 -11.84 -8.43 32.07
C ASP A 436 -11.27 -7.01 31.83
N PRO A 437 -12.09 -5.95 31.79
CA PRO A 437 -11.62 -4.60 31.41
C PRO A 437 -10.48 -4.06 32.26
N VAL A 438 -10.40 -4.42 33.55
CA VAL A 438 -9.38 -3.93 34.47
C VAL A 438 -8.10 -4.75 34.37
N ARG A 439 -8.23 -6.07 34.42
CA ARG A 439 -7.09 -7.01 34.38
C ARG A 439 -6.41 -7.02 33.02
N ASP A 440 -7.21 -7.02 31.93
CA ASP A 440 -6.75 -7.38 30.57
C ASP A 440 -6.51 -6.18 29.65
N THR A 441 -6.69 -4.96 30.15
CA THR A 441 -6.35 -3.74 29.41
C THR A 441 -4.98 -3.23 29.81
N VAL A 442 -4.19 -2.86 28.79
CA VAL A 442 -2.91 -2.16 28.94
C VAL A 442 -3.08 -0.75 28.41
N LEU A 443 -2.83 0.25 29.23
CA LEU A 443 -2.82 1.66 28.82
C LEU A 443 -1.39 2.19 28.91
N VAL A 444 -0.96 2.88 27.86
CA VAL A 444 0.37 3.52 27.80
C VAL A 444 0.17 4.97 27.36
N GLU A 445 0.64 5.89 28.19
CA GLU A 445 0.54 7.34 27.94
C GLU A 445 1.79 7.90 27.30
N ASN A 446 1.66 9.10 26.73
CA ASN A 446 2.79 9.89 26.21
C ASN A 446 3.63 9.16 25.16
N THR A 447 2.99 8.47 24.23
CA THR A 447 3.65 7.76 23.13
C THR A 447 3.49 8.49 21.79
N PRO A 448 4.39 8.29 20.84
CA PRO A 448 4.22 8.83 19.49
C PRO A 448 2.91 8.35 18.84
N ILE A 449 2.21 9.27 18.20
CA ILE A 449 1.01 9.01 17.40
C ILE A 449 1.07 9.81 16.11
N ASP A 450 0.30 9.43 15.13
CA ASP A 450 0.11 10.19 13.90
C ASP A 450 -0.42 11.59 14.21
N TYR A 451 0.16 12.63 13.60
CA TYR A 451 -0.25 14.02 13.80
C TYR A 451 -1.69 14.31 13.32
N LEU A 452 -2.26 13.43 12.45
CA LEU A 452 -3.66 13.47 12.02
C LEU A 452 -4.62 12.74 12.97
N ASP A 453 -4.13 12.27 14.12
CA ASP A 453 -5.01 11.76 15.17
C ASP A 453 -5.61 12.92 15.98
N PHE A 454 -6.73 13.46 15.50
CA PHE A 454 -7.43 14.56 16.20
C PHE A 454 -8.00 14.17 17.56
N ALA A 455 -8.09 12.88 17.89
CA ALA A 455 -8.47 12.39 19.21
C ALA A 455 -7.31 12.39 20.21
N SER A 456 -6.08 12.60 19.76
CA SER A 456 -4.93 12.71 20.66
C SER A 456 -4.91 14.07 21.40
N PRO A 457 -4.42 14.13 22.64
CA PRO A 457 -4.40 15.39 23.40
C PRO A 457 -3.44 16.42 22.82
N LYS A 458 -2.43 15.98 22.06
CA LYS A 458 -1.45 16.84 21.35
C LYS A 458 -1.08 16.22 20.02
N ALA A 459 -0.81 17.06 19.03
CA ALA A 459 -0.30 16.58 17.74
C ALA A 459 0.99 15.77 17.92
N GLY A 460 1.00 14.55 17.40
CA GLY A 460 2.15 13.63 17.48
C GLY A 460 2.37 12.95 18.82
N LEU A 461 1.53 13.21 19.85
CA LEU A 461 1.67 12.60 21.16
C LEU A 461 0.29 12.15 21.70
N GLY A 462 0.15 10.86 21.97
CA GLY A 462 -1.11 10.28 22.43
C GLY A 462 -0.92 9.05 23.32
N GLY A 463 -2.00 8.32 23.52
CA GLY A 463 -2.03 7.08 24.28
C GLY A 463 -2.13 5.84 23.40
N LYS A 464 -1.86 4.69 24.01
CA LYS A 464 -2.06 3.36 23.41
C LYS A 464 -2.92 2.50 24.32
N MET A 465 -3.67 1.59 23.73
CA MET A 465 -4.47 0.60 24.43
C MET A 465 -4.22 -0.79 23.86
N GLY A 466 -3.91 -1.74 24.74
CA GLY A 466 -3.88 -3.17 24.41
C GLY A 466 -5.02 -3.90 25.10
N ILE A 467 -5.69 -4.81 24.42
CA ILE A 467 -6.75 -5.67 24.95
C ILE A 467 -6.31 -7.12 24.83
N ASP A 468 -6.17 -7.80 25.97
CA ASP A 468 -5.92 -9.24 26.02
C ASP A 468 -7.26 -9.99 25.99
N ALA A 469 -7.67 -10.40 24.79
CA ALA A 469 -8.85 -11.21 24.53
C ALA A 469 -8.51 -12.69 24.31
N THR A 470 -7.42 -13.17 24.92
CA THR A 470 -7.07 -14.60 24.96
C THR A 470 -7.71 -15.31 26.15
N HIS A 471 -7.85 -16.63 26.08
CA HIS A 471 -8.21 -17.41 27.28
C HIS A 471 -7.14 -17.24 28.36
N LYS A 472 -7.55 -17.36 29.65
CA LYS A 472 -6.65 -17.16 30.80
C LYS A 472 -6.08 -18.48 31.26
N ILE A 473 -4.78 -18.48 31.56
CA ILE A 473 -4.04 -19.67 32.01
C ILE A 473 -3.19 -19.37 33.23
N GLY A 474 -2.96 -20.38 34.07
CA GLY A 474 -2.10 -20.29 35.23
C GLY A 474 -2.50 -19.16 36.18
N SER A 475 -1.56 -18.26 36.51
CA SER A 475 -1.77 -17.16 37.44
C SER A 475 -2.68 -16.02 36.97
N GLU A 476 -3.17 -16.09 35.72
CA GLU A 476 -4.09 -15.08 35.18
C GLU A 476 -5.54 -15.28 35.70
N THR A 477 -5.88 -16.45 36.19
CA THR A 477 -7.24 -16.77 36.67
C THR A 477 -7.20 -17.86 37.76
N GLU A 478 -8.13 -17.76 38.70
CA GLU A 478 -8.40 -18.81 39.69
C GLU A 478 -9.58 -19.70 39.26
N ARG A 479 -10.17 -19.44 38.09
CA ARG A 479 -11.36 -20.15 37.58
C ARG A 479 -10.97 -21.16 36.53
N ASP A 480 -11.69 -22.29 36.49
CA ASP A 480 -11.65 -23.19 35.34
C ASP A 480 -12.19 -22.48 34.10
N TRP A 481 -11.45 -22.58 32.98
CA TRP A 481 -11.85 -21.95 31.74
C TRP A 481 -13.00 -22.73 31.06
N GLY A 482 -14.01 -22.01 30.60
CA GLY A 482 -15.20 -22.61 29.99
C GLY A 482 -14.85 -23.31 28.66
N LYS A 483 -15.61 -24.38 28.34
CA LYS A 483 -15.53 -25.03 27.04
C LYS A 483 -16.48 -24.37 26.06
N ILE A 484 -16.02 -24.10 24.83
CA ILE A 484 -16.85 -23.55 23.77
C ILE A 484 -17.90 -24.59 23.35
N ALA A 485 -19.17 -24.16 23.27
CA ALA A 485 -20.24 -24.97 22.73
C ALA A 485 -20.13 -25.02 21.21
N SER A 486 -19.80 -26.16 20.68
CA SER A 486 -19.64 -26.38 19.24
C SER A 486 -20.20 -27.74 18.83
N VAL A 487 -20.58 -27.87 17.57
CA VAL A 487 -20.93 -29.16 16.98
C VAL A 487 -19.66 -30.00 16.79
N ASP A 488 -19.70 -31.26 17.17
CA ASP A 488 -18.59 -32.17 16.95
C ASP A 488 -18.43 -32.52 15.45
N ASN A 489 -17.22 -32.94 15.07
CA ASN A 489 -16.89 -33.19 13.67
C ASN A 489 -17.79 -34.26 13.00
N GLN A 490 -18.19 -35.29 13.74
CA GLN A 490 -19.04 -36.36 13.21
C GLN A 490 -20.43 -35.80 12.88
N THR A 491 -21.00 -35.00 13.78
CA THR A 491 -22.29 -34.35 13.55
C THR A 491 -22.19 -33.36 12.39
N GLN A 492 -21.09 -32.58 12.32
CA GLN A 492 -20.87 -31.63 11.23
C GLN A 492 -20.84 -32.35 9.86
N GLU A 493 -20.11 -33.46 9.72
CA GLU A 493 -20.07 -34.24 8.50
C GLU A 493 -21.46 -34.81 8.10
N GLN A 494 -22.24 -35.24 9.08
CA GLN A 494 -23.60 -35.78 8.83
C GLN A 494 -24.57 -34.73 8.30
N ILE A 495 -24.48 -33.49 8.81
CA ILE A 495 -25.40 -32.41 8.39
C ILE A 495 -24.97 -31.75 7.08
N GLU A 496 -23.71 -31.85 6.67
CA GLU A 496 -23.20 -31.26 5.41
C GLU A 496 -24.00 -31.72 4.18
N GLN A 497 -24.36 -33.03 4.11
CA GLN A 497 -25.15 -33.57 2.99
C GLN A 497 -26.55 -33.04 3.01
N ILE A 498 -27.16 -32.89 4.20
CA ILE A 498 -28.50 -32.35 4.38
C ILE A 498 -28.50 -30.87 4.00
N ALA A 499 -27.54 -30.09 4.48
CA ALA A 499 -27.39 -28.66 4.19
C ALA A 499 -27.30 -28.41 2.67
N ARG A 500 -26.44 -29.19 1.97
CA ARG A 500 -26.34 -29.10 0.49
C ARG A 500 -27.67 -29.39 -0.21
N THR A 501 -28.43 -30.38 0.30
CA THR A 501 -29.74 -30.73 -0.28
C THR A 501 -30.76 -29.62 -0.07
N LEU A 502 -30.67 -28.90 1.03
CA LEU A 502 -31.54 -27.76 1.38
C LEU A 502 -31.09 -26.43 0.79
N GLY A 503 -29.87 -26.36 0.26
CA GLY A 503 -29.28 -25.12 -0.26
C GLY A 503 -28.90 -24.10 0.84
N ILE A 504 -28.52 -24.58 2.04
CA ILE A 504 -28.11 -23.78 3.21
C ILE A 504 -26.68 -24.11 3.63
#